data_c72f23e7112aa695bc7814c7ed1b8312
#
_entry.id   c72f23e7112aa695bc7814c7ed1b8312
#
_cell.length_a   1.000
_cell.length_b   1.000
_cell.length_c   1.000
_cell.angle_alpha   90.00
_cell.angle_beta   90.00
_cell.angle_gamma   90.00
#
_symmetry.space_group_name_H-M   'P 1'
#
loop_
_entity.id
_entity.type
_entity.pdbx_description
1 polymer ?
#
loop_
_entity_poly.entity_id
_entity_poly.type
_entity_poly.pdbx_seq_one_letter_code
_entity_poly.pdbx_strand_id
1 'polypeptide(L)'
;MNNFPRRGEIWLVNWNPARGSEQRGKRPALIIQNDIGNEKAPTTIVAAISTSIKFYPMNVKIEPHESGLHDISIIKTSQILTISKIRLEKKLGQLSEEKIEEVNQAIKLSLGLENLN
;
A
#
# COMPACT_ATOMS: atom_id res chain seq x y z
N MET A 1 -17.50 -17.15 3.15
CA MET A 1 -16.22 -16.62 3.63
C MET A 1 -15.64 -15.64 2.64
N ASN A 2 -15.24 -14.51 3.15
CA ASN A 2 -14.71 -13.44 2.31
C ASN A 2 -13.20 -13.54 2.24
N ASN A 3 -12.70 -13.96 1.09
CA ASN A 3 -11.26 -14.08 0.85
C ASN A 3 -10.76 -12.94 -0.03
N PHE A 4 -11.22 -11.73 0.26
CA PHE A 4 -10.76 -10.57 -0.48
C PHE A 4 -9.82 -9.72 0.40
N PRO A 5 -8.91 -8.97 -0.21
CA PRO A 5 -8.05 -8.08 0.55
C PRO A 5 -8.88 -6.97 1.18
N ARG A 6 -8.43 -6.48 2.34
CA ARG A 6 -9.12 -5.40 3.03
C ARG A 6 -8.24 -4.18 3.11
N ARG A 7 -8.86 -3.01 3.08
CA ARG A 7 -8.15 -1.75 3.19
C ARG A 7 -7.33 -1.72 4.47
N GLY A 8 -6.06 -1.33 4.37
CA GLY A 8 -5.14 -1.27 5.50
C GLY A 8 -4.29 -2.52 5.68
N GLU A 9 -4.57 -3.57 4.92
CA GLU A 9 -3.73 -4.77 4.93
C GLU A 9 -2.50 -4.58 4.07
N ILE A 10 -1.41 -5.19 4.49
CA ILE A 10 -0.16 -5.25 3.73
C ILE A 10 -0.05 -6.64 3.11
N TRP A 11 0.12 -6.68 1.80
CA TRP A 11 0.19 -7.92 1.05
C TRP A 11 1.48 -8.01 0.25
N LEU A 12 1.99 -9.23 0.12
CA LEU A 12 3.06 -9.52 -0.84
C LEU A 12 2.43 -9.54 -2.22
N VAL A 13 2.98 -8.74 -3.13
CA VAL A 13 2.46 -8.59 -4.49
C VAL A 13 3.51 -9.07 -5.48
N ASN A 14 3.07 -9.82 -6.47
CA ASN A 14 3.91 -10.19 -7.60
C ASN A 14 3.77 -9.11 -8.68
N TRP A 15 4.79 -8.29 -8.80
CA TRP A 15 4.81 -7.17 -9.73
C TRP A 15 5.24 -7.56 -11.15
N ASN A 16 5.66 -8.81 -11.35
CA ASN A 16 6.14 -9.27 -12.65
C ASN A 16 4.97 -9.54 -13.61
N PRO A 17 5.15 -9.25 -14.90
CA PRO A 17 6.27 -8.54 -15.49
C PRO A 17 6.20 -7.04 -15.21
N ALA A 18 7.36 -6.45 -14.90
CA ALA A 18 7.47 -5.01 -14.66
C ALA A 18 7.59 -4.26 -15.99
N ARG A 19 7.13 -3.00 -16.00
CA ARG A 19 7.23 -2.12 -17.17
C ARG A 19 7.77 -0.77 -16.72
N GLY A 20 8.85 -0.32 -17.41
CA GLY A 20 9.45 0.97 -17.13
C GLY A 20 9.94 1.09 -15.69
N SER A 21 9.45 2.10 -14.98
CA SER A 21 9.83 2.38 -13.60
C SER A 21 8.97 1.68 -12.55
N GLU A 22 8.09 0.77 -12.98
CA GLU A 22 7.24 0.03 -12.04
C GLU A 22 8.05 -0.90 -11.15
N GLN A 23 7.45 -1.31 -10.04
CA GLN A 23 8.03 -2.28 -9.11
C GLN A 23 8.36 -3.58 -9.85
N ARG A 24 9.37 -4.29 -9.34
CA ARG A 24 9.80 -5.57 -9.93
C ARG A 24 9.82 -6.64 -8.87
N GLY A 25 9.55 -7.87 -9.30
CA GLY A 25 9.60 -9.04 -8.43
C GLY A 25 8.46 -9.05 -7.43
N LYS A 26 8.69 -9.70 -6.31
CA LYS A 26 7.70 -9.80 -5.23
C LYS A 26 8.04 -8.78 -4.16
N ARG A 27 7.16 -7.83 -3.93
CA ARG A 27 7.35 -6.76 -2.96
C ARG A 27 6.05 -6.45 -2.24
N PRO A 28 6.13 -5.96 -1.00
CA PRO A 28 4.92 -5.61 -0.26
C PRO A 28 4.26 -4.35 -0.79
N ALA A 29 2.96 -4.26 -0.59
CA ALA A 29 2.17 -3.08 -0.87
C ALA A 29 1.02 -2.98 0.13
N LEU A 30 0.55 -1.76 0.35
CA LEU A 30 -0.58 -1.50 1.22
C LEU A 30 -1.86 -1.40 0.40
N ILE A 31 -2.89 -2.13 0.81
CA ILE A 31 -4.22 -2.04 0.19
C ILE A 31 -4.86 -0.72 0.62
N ILE A 32 -5.19 0.12 -0.33
CA ILE A 32 -5.82 1.41 -0.05
C ILE A 32 -7.21 1.56 -0.67
N GLN A 33 -7.61 0.65 -1.56
CA GLN A 33 -8.95 0.67 -2.14
C GLN A 33 -10.00 0.39 -1.06
N ASN A 34 -11.18 0.99 -1.20
CA ASN A 34 -12.29 0.73 -0.30
C ASN A 34 -12.72 -0.75 -0.36
N ASP A 35 -13.34 -1.22 0.72
CA ASP A 35 -13.65 -2.65 0.85
C ASP A 35 -14.80 -3.11 -0.03
N ILE A 36 -15.68 -2.22 -0.47
CA ILE A 36 -16.71 -2.58 -1.43
C ILE A 36 -16.05 -2.97 -2.75
N GLY A 37 -15.12 -2.14 -3.23
CA GLY A 37 -14.34 -2.45 -4.42
C GLY A 37 -13.48 -3.69 -4.23
N ASN A 38 -12.88 -3.84 -3.05
CA ASN A 38 -12.04 -5.02 -2.75
C ASN A 38 -12.83 -6.31 -2.83
N GLU A 39 -14.09 -6.28 -2.43
CA GLU A 39 -14.95 -7.47 -2.53
C GLU A 39 -15.41 -7.72 -3.97
N LYS A 40 -15.84 -6.68 -4.66
CA LYS A 40 -16.62 -6.83 -5.89
C LYS A 40 -15.81 -6.72 -7.18
N ALA A 41 -14.73 -5.95 -7.18
CA ALA A 41 -13.95 -5.73 -8.40
C ALA A 41 -12.84 -6.78 -8.55
N PRO A 42 -12.42 -7.09 -9.78
CA PRO A 42 -11.27 -7.99 -10.00
C PRO A 42 -9.93 -7.31 -9.70
N THR A 43 -9.94 -6.01 -9.39
CA THR A 43 -8.75 -5.22 -9.13
C THR A 43 -8.79 -4.62 -7.75
N THR A 44 -7.62 -4.21 -7.25
CA THR A 44 -7.53 -3.38 -6.06
C THR A 44 -6.52 -2.25 -6.30
N ILE A 45 -6.55 -1.26 -5.42
CA ILE A 45 -5.64 -0.12 -5.49
C ILE A 45 -4.68 -0.23 -4.32
N VAL A 46 -3.39 -0.09 -4.60
CA VAL A 46 -2.34 -0.24 -3.60
C VAL A 46 -1.40 0.95 -3.61
N ALA A 47 -0.71 1.17 -2.50
CA ALA A 47 0.43 2.07 -2.40
C ALA A 47 1.68 1.22 -2.24
N ALA A 48 2.73 1.53 -2.99
CA ALA A 48 3.98 0.79 -2.95
C ALA A 48 4.69 0.98 -1.60
N ILE A 49 5.40 -0.06 -1.17
CA ILE A 49 6.19 -0.02 0.06
C ILE A 49 7.66 -0.26 -0.30
N SER A 50 8.55 0.50 0.30
CA SER A 50 9.98 0.44 0.03
C SER A 50 10.78 0.52 1.33
N THR A 51 11.94 -0.12 1.35
CA THR A 51 12.91 0.03 2.45
C THR A 51 13.84 1.23 2.23
N SER A 52 13.77 1.88 1.08
CA SER A 52 14.56 3.06 0.81
C SER A 52 13.96 4.26 1.54
N ILE A 53 14.68 4.75 2.54
CA ILE A 53 14.18 5.81 3.43
C ILE A 53 14.48 7.18 2.84
N LYS A 54 13.63 7.64 1.92
CA LYS A 54 13.59 9.03 1.49
C LYS A 54 12.31 9.62 2.04
N PHE A 55 12.43 10.69 2.78
CA PHE A 55 11.31 11.27 3.48
C PHE A 55 10.66 12.39 2.66
N TYR A 56 9.45 12.15 2.22
CA TYR A 56 8.58 13.17 1.63
C TYR A 56 7.31 13.27 2.47
N PRO A 57 6.63 14.41 2.50
CA PRO A 57 5.41 14.56 3.31
C PRO A 57 4.31 13.55 3.00
N MET A 58 4.30 13.00 1.79
CA MET A 58 3.33 12.00 1.37
C MET A 58 3.80 10.57 1.63
N ASN A 59 4.92 10.37 2.33
CA ASN A 59 5.40 9.04 2.70
C ASN A 59 5.08 8.78 4.16
N VAL A 60 4.75 7.52 4.48
CA VAL A 60 4.44 7.11 5.85
C VAL A 60 5.40 6.03 6.27
N LYS A 61 6.14 6.29 7.36
CA LYS A 61 7.07 5.32 7.92
C LYS A 61 6.31 4.27 8.71
N ILE A 62 6.68 3.00 8.53
CA ILE A 62 6.13 1.89 9.30
C ILE A 62 7.25 1.04 9.89
N GLU A 63 7.06 0.64 11.15
CA GLU A 63 8.00 -0.21 11.88
C GLU A 63 7.64 -1.69 11.69
N PRO A 64 8.61 -2.62 11.86
CA PRO A 64 8.34 -4.05 11.72
C PRO A 64 7.20 -4.55 12.60
N HIS A 65 7.12 -4.09 13.85
CA HIS A 65 6.11 -4.56 14.79
C HIS A 65 4.68 -4.20 14.40
N GLU A 66 4.51 -3.17 13.56
CA GLU A 66 3.16 -2.73 13.15
C GLU A 66 2.81 -3.17 11.73
N SER A 67 3.77 -3.63 10.95
CA SER A 67 3.58 -3.90 9.53
C SER A 67 3.66 -5.38 9.17
N GLY A 68 4.28 -6.20 10.00
CA GLY A 68 4.58 -7.58 9.66
C GLY A 68 5.77 -7.73 8.72
N LEU A 69 6.51 -6.65 8.48
CA LEU A 69 7.70 -6.66 7.63
C LEU A 69 8.96 -6.80 8.49
N HIS A 70 10.08 -7.22 7.89
CA HIS A 70 11.33 -7.39 8.62
C HIS A 70 12.03 -6.07 8.94
N ASP A 71 11.92 -5.11 8.04
CA ASP A 71 12.66 -3.85 8.12
C ASP A 71 11.74 -2.66 8.25
N ILE A 72 12.28 -1.57 8.80
CA ILE A 72 11.61 -0.27 8.74
C ILE A 72 11.36 0.04 7.27
N SER A 73 10.16 0.44 6.95
CA SER A 73 9.73 0.66 5.56
C SER A 73 8.96 1.97 5.43
N ILE A 74 8.80 2.39 4.19
CA ILE A 74 8.07 3.59 3.84
C ILE A 74 6.93 3.22 2.91
N ILE A 75 5.72 3.64 3.26
CA ILE A 75 4.57 3.58 2.36
C ILE A 75 4.65 4.80 1.46
N LYS A 76 4.73 4.58 0.16
CA LYS A 76 4.86 5.65 -0.83
C LYS A 76 3.52 5.98 -1.43
N THR A 77 2.82 6.97 -0.85
CA THR A 77 1.54 7.38 -1.41
C THR A 77 1.68 8.18 -2.71
N SER A 78 2.92 8.45 -3.13
CA SER A 78 3.21 8.97 -4.46
C SER A 78 3.19 7.88 -5.53
N GLN A 79 3.17 6.61 -5.13
CA GLN A 79 3.11 5.47 -6.04
C GLN A 79 1.85 4.66 -5.75
N ILE A 80 0.75 5.13 -6.26
CA ILE A 80 -0.56 4.49 -6.15
C ILE A 80 -0.84 3.79 -7.47
N LEU A 81 -1.16 2.50 -7.38
CA LEU A 81 -1.33 1.67 -8.57
C LEU A 81 -2.57 0.80 -8.42
N THR A 82 -3.24 0.60 -9.55
CA THR A 82 -4.32 -0.37 -9.64
C THR A 82 -3.73 -1.68 -10.17
N ILE A 83 -3.98 -2.77 -9.46
CA ILE A 83 -3.44 -4.07 -9.84
C ILE A 83 -4.57 -5.12 -9.86
N SER A 84 -4.35 -6.19 -10.63
CA SER A 84 -5.24 -7.33 -10.58
C SER A 84 -5.08 -8.04 -9.23
N LYS A 85 -6.18 -8.47 -8.63
CA LYS A 85 -6.14 -9.20 -7.36
C LYS A 85 -5.34 -10.50 -7.44
N ILE A 86 -5.21 -11.08 -8.63
CA ILE A 86 -4.42 -12.30 -8.79
C ILE A 86 -2.93 -12.08 -8.52
N ARG A 87 -2.48 -10.83 -8.48
CA ARG A 87 -1.10 -10.51 -8.13
C ARG A 87 -0.83 -10.56 -6.62
N LEU A 88 -1.88 -10.61 -5.81
CA LEU A 88 -1.76 -10.71 -4.36
C LEU A 88 -1.43 -12.14 -3.98
N GLU A 89 -0.33 -12.34 -3.27
CA GLU A 89 0.13 -13.68 -2.92
C GLU A 89 -0.12 -14.05 -1.47
N LYS A 90 0.17 -13.12 -0.54
CA LYS A 90 0.15 -13.44 0.88
C LYS A 90 -0.08 -12.18 1.69
N LYS A 91 -0.98 -12.25 2.66
CA LYS A 91 -1.14 -11.17 3.63
C LYS A 91 0.04 -11.19 4.59
N LEU A 92 0.71 -10.07 4.76
CA LEU A 92 1.87 -9.92 5.63
C LEU A 92 1.54 -9.23 6.94
N GLY A 93 0.55 -8.35 6.95
CA GLY A 93 0.21 -7.60 8.14
C GLY A 93 -1.01 -6.73 7.93
N GLN A 94 -1.33 -5.98 8.96
CA GLN A 94 -2.47 -5.06 8.94
C GLN A 94 -2.13 -3.87 9.82
N LEU A 95 -2.32 -2.67 9.29
CA LEU A 95 -2.04 -1.45 10.03
C LEU A 95 -3.14 -1.14 11.03
N SER A 96 -2.77 -0.45 12.12
CA SER A 96 -3.73 0.07 13.08
C SER A 96 -4.55 1.19 12.46
N GLU A 97 -5.70 1.49 13.08
CA GLU A 97 -6.53 2.62 12.63
C GLU A 97 -5.78 3.94 12.67
N GLU A 98 -4.92 4.15 13.68
CA GLU A 98 -4.11 5.35 13.78
C GLU A 98 -3.16 5.49 12.60
N LYS A 99 -2.50 4.40 12.23
CA LYS A 99 -1.56 4.41 11.11
C LYS A 99 -2.30 4.57 9.79
N ILE A 100 -3.47 3.97 9.65
CA ILE A 100 -4.32 4.16 8.47
C ILE A 100 -4.71 5.62 8.33
N GLU A 101 -4.99 6.32 9.44
CA GLU A 101 -5.31 7.75 9.36
C GLU A 101 -4.13 8.56 8.86
N GLU A 102 -2.90 8.23 9.28
CA GLU A 102 -1.71 8.88 8.73
C GLU A 102 -1.61 8.65 7.22
N VAL A 103 -1.91 7.43 6.77
CA VAL A 103 -1.91 7.10 5.34
C VAL A 103 -2.98 7.92 4.61
N ASN A 104 -4.17 8.05 5.19
CA ASN A 104 -5.25 8.84 4.60
C ASN A 104 -4.81 10.28 4.36
N GLN A 105 -4.16 10.89 5.35
CA GLN A 105 -3.66 12.26 5.22
C GLN A 105 -2.58 12.34 4.13
N ALA A 106 -1.68 11.37 4.09
CA ALA A 106 -0.63 11.33 3.07
C ALA A 106 -1.23 11.18 1.66
N ILE A 107 -2.26 10.37 1.50
CA ILE A 107 -2.96 10.21 0.22
C ILE A 107 -3.58 11.53 -0.22
N LYS A 108 -4.21 12.25 0.70
CA LYS A 108 -4.82 13.56 0.39
C LYS A 108 -3.78 14.54 -0.11
N LEU A 109 -2.61 14.57 0.53
CA LEU A 109 -1.50 15.42 0.07
C LEU A 109 -1.01 14.97 -1.31
N SER A 110 -0.82 13.67 -1.48
CA SER A 110 -0.29 13.10 -2.72
C SER A 110 -1.19 13.42 -3.91
N LEU A 111 -2.50 13.36 -3.71
CA LEU A 111 -3.47 13.59 -4.77
C LEU A 111 -3.89 15.05 -4.90
N GLY A 112 -3.34 15.94 -4.10
CA GLY A 112 -3.66 17.35 -4.16
C GLY A 112 -5.03 17.70 -3.58
N LEU A 113 -5.60 16.83 -2.77
CA LEU A 113 -6.89 17.08 -2.11
C LEU A 113 -6.75 17.98 -0.88
N GLU A 114 -5.54 18.05 -0.33
CA GLU A 114 -5.17 18.97 0.74
C GLU A 114 -3.79 19.52 0.45
N ASN A 115 -3.51 20.72 0.95
CA ASN A 115 -2.22 21.38 0.76
C ASN A 115 -1.41 21.33 2.06
N LEU A 116 -0.09 21.46 1.89
CA LEU A 116 0.88 21.50 2.99
C LEU A 116 0.97 22.90 3.61
N ASN A 117 -0.03 23.45 4.13
CA ASN A 117 0.08 24.77 4.76
C ASN A 117 -0.46 24.75 6.19
#